data_1a09d50ded42e48deb8f4ea30b088ef9
#
_entry.id   1a09d50ded42e48deb8f4ea30b088ef9
#
_cell.length_a   1.000
_cell.length_b   1.000
_cell.length_c   1.000
_cell.angle_alpha   90.00
_cell.angle_beta   90.00
_cell.angle_gamma   90.00
#
_symmetry.space_group_name_H-M   'P 1'
#
loop_
_entity.id
_entity.type
_entity.pdbx_description
1 polymer ?
#
loop_
_entity_poly.entity_id
_entity_poly.type
_entity_poly.pdbx_seq_one_letter_code
_entity_poly.pdbx_strand_id
1 'polypeptide(L)'
;TVLASVKNNNGIFTAVDGEGTLYYQRYELDKKDNTYDSNYTTDWYLKAVTTVDPEEKPTPGVDGAVSAGSLAYYTWLDHDQLMKRLGDLRHNGVDEKGVWLRVKGAKIGRSGNFGFKNKYTHYELGYDEVMKEKQNYTRYGGVSISYADGDASYSRGSGDNHSRAMNFYVTEMGNKGHYLDVVLRFHHIDTNFKMFDENGKKIRGDMHNVGISLSSEYGRKKMIDDKGWYIEPQGQLTIGYLGGDNYTTSNGIAVRQGGIRSALGRIGFNLGKDIDEKTNIYLKANLLHEFGGGYHAAMADNSGSRIKIDRSFKDTWFEYGIGAAIQTGTNNHVYLDFERSAGGDFKKDWSWNVGARWTF
;
A
#
# COMPACT_ATOMS: atom_id res chain seq x y z
N THR A 1 16.33 -14.52 43.58
CA THR A 1 17.76 -14.12 43.49
C THR A 1 17.87 -12.63 43.74
N VAL A 2 18.70 -12.23 44.70
CA VAL A 2 19.05 -10.83 44.97
C VAL A 2 19.90 -10.34 43.80
N LEU A 3 19.51 -9.17 43.25
CA LEU A 3 20.23 -8.52 42.12
C LEU A 3 21.22 -7.48 42.64
N ALA A 4 20.84 -6.74 43.68
CA ALA A 4 21.68 -5.72 44.30
C ALA A 4 21.29 -5.53 45.79
N SER A 5 22.31 -5.30 46.62
CA SER A 5 22.15 -4.89 48.00
C SER A 5 22.67 -3.47 48.18
N VAL A 6 21.88 -2.57 48.81
CA VAL A 6 22.21 -1.15 48.96
C VAL A 6 22.27 -0.75 50.41
N LYS A 7 23.17 0.16 50.75
CA LYS A 7 23.45 0.62 52.11
C LYS A 7 22.41 1.63 52.63
N ASN A 8 21.81 2.40 51.72
CA ASN A 8 20.79 3.40 52.04
C ASN A 8 19.60 3.24 51.09
N ASN A 9 18.39 3.29 51.59
CA ASN A 9 17.15 3.08 50.82
C ASN A 9 16.77 4.21 49.88
N ASN A 10 17.71 5.09 49.50
CA ASN A 10 17.46 6.24 48.64
C ASN A 10 17.68 5.98 47.14
N GLY A 11 18.13 4.80 46.76
CA GLY A 11 18.27 4.40 45.37
C GLY A 11 16.97 3.78 44.84
N ILE A 12 16.54 4.22 43.64
CA ILE A 12 15.48 3.57 42.90
C ILE A 12 16.12 2.84 41.70
N PHE A 13 15.96 1.51 41.70
CA PHE A 13 16.34 0.72 40.55
C PHE A 13 15.11 0.53 39.62
N THR A 14 15.27 0.79 38.37
CA THR A 14 14.27 0.51 37.33
C THR A 14 14.81 -0.55 36.37
N ALA A 15 13.97 -1.49 36.03
CA ALA A 15 14.29 -2.47 34.99
C ALA A 15 13.88 -1.92 33.61
N VAL A 16 14.66 -2.26 32.61
CA VAL A 16 14.34 -2.01 31.21
C VAL A 16 13.89 -3.32 30.60
N ASP A 17 12.86 -3.28 29.74
CA ASP A 17 12.39 -4.46 29.03
C ASP A 17 13.52 -5.04 28.18
N GLY A 18 13.78 -6.35 28.31
CA GLY A 18 14.80 -7.05 27.51
C GLY A 18 14.27 -7.40 26.12
N GLU A 19 15.01 -7.06 25.08
CA GLU A 19 14.68 -7.42 23.72
C GLU A 19 14.94 -8.91 23.47
N GLY A 20 13.89 -9.66 23.16
CA GLY A 20 13.96 -11.05 22.69
C GLY A 20 13.79 -11.15 21.18
N THR A 21 13.71 -12.37 20.65
CA THR A 21 13.54 -12.59 19.21
C THR A 21 12.11 -12.25 18.75
N LEU A 22 11.10 -12.77 19.44
CA LEU A 22 9.68 -12.58 19.08
C LEU A 22 8.97 -11.57 19.96
N TYR A 23 9.37 -11.40 21.21
CA TYR A 23 8.75 -10.49 22.17
C TYR A 23 9.75 -9.93 23.16
N TYR A 24 9.41 -8.78 23.75
CA TYR A 24 10.14 -8.21 24.86
C TYR A 24 9.78 -8.93 26.15
N GLN A 25 10.74 -8.99 27.05
CA GLN A 25 10.53 -9.44 28.43
C GLN A 25 10.49 -8.23 29.34
N ARG A 26 9.40 -8.08 30.08
CA ARG A 26 9.25 -7.04 31.12
C ARG A 26 9.69 -7.60 32.45
N TYR A 27 10.62 -6.91 33.09
CA TYR A 27 11.15 -7.29 34.38
C TYR A 27 10.54 -6.40 35.46
N GLU A 28 9.91 -7.01 36.47
CA GLU A 28 9.45 -6.32 37.65
C GLU A 28 10.43 -6.53 38.80
N LEU A 29 10.90 -5.42 39.38
CA LEU A 29 11.76 -5.42 40.56
C LEU A 29 10.94 -5.12 41.81
N ASP A 30 11.36 -5.69 42.93
CA ASP A 30 10.84 -5.36 44.24
C ASP A 30 11.99 -5.32 45.24
N LYS A 31 11.76 -4.77 46.42
CA LYS A 31 12.78 -4.60 47.48
C LYS A 31 12.29 -5.18 48.79
N LYS A 32 13.23 -5.65 49.60
CA LYS A 32 13.02 -6.10 50.95
C LYS A 32 14.18 -5.70 51.86
N ASP A 33 13.96 -5.71 53.16
CA ASP A 33 15.03 -5.46 54.14
C ASP A 33 16.11 -6.56 54.04
N ASN A 34 17.37 -6.13 54.05
CA ASN A 34 18.49 -7.05 54.09
C ASN A 34 18.67 -7.53 55.53
N THR A 35 18.56 -8.84 55.73
CA THR A 35 18.71 -9.49 57.07
C THR A 35 20.00 -10.30 57.19
N TYR A 36 20.82 -10.36 56.17
CA TYR A 36 21.99 -11.24 56.10
C TYR A 36 23.33 -10.51 56.24
N ASP A 37 23.41 -9.23 55.88
CA ASP A 37 24.63 -8.44 55.95
C ASP A 37 24.34 -7.04 56.49
N SER A 38 24.90 -6.75 57.69
CA SER A 38 24.72 -5.47 58.37
C SER A 38 25.29 -4.25 57.64
N ASN A 39 26.07 -4.46 56.59
CA ASN A 39 26.57 -3.38 55.74
C ASN A 39 25.55 -2.84 54.77
N TYR A 40 24.43 -3.54 54.58
CA TYR A 40 23.36 -3.18 53.66
C TYR A 40 22.03 -3.15 54.39
N THR A 41 21.10 -2.28 53.91
CA THR A 41 19.77 -2.14 54.52
C THR A 41 18.67 -2.70 53.65
N THR A 42 18.89 -2.78 52.36
CA THR A 42 17.83 -3.16 51.38
C THR A 42 18.40 -4.04 50.26
N ASP A 43 17.71 -5.12 49.99
CA ASP A 43 17.94 -6.00 48.85
C ASP A 43 16.92 -5.75 47.74
N TRP A 44 17.38 -5.58 46.52
CA TRP A 44 16.57 -5.56 45.32
C TRP A 44 16.57 -6.93 44.66
N TYR A 45 15.41 -7.43 44.32
CA TYR A 45 15.28 -8.73 43.67
C TYR A 45 14.31 -8.67 42.49
N LEU A 46 14.46 -9.64 41.58
CA LEU A 46 13.54 -9.85 40.47
C LEU A 46 12.25 -10.48 41.02
N LYS A 47 11.14 -9.74 40.94
CA LYS A 47 9.83 -10.17 41.41
C LYS A 47 9.12 -11.01 40.36
N ALA A 48 9.08 -10.53 39.14
CA ALA A 48 8.42 -11.19 38.01
C ALA A 48 9.12 -10.94 36.69
N VAL A 49 8.93 -11.86 35.77
CA VAL A 49 9.29 -11.71 34.34
C VAL A 49 8.03 -12.03 33.53
N THR A 50 7.57 -11.09 32.73
CA THR A 50 6.39 -11.26 31.87
C THR A 50 6.74 -10.96 30.43
N THR A 51 6.06 -11.59 29.49
CA THR A 51 6.20 -11.27 28.07
C THR A 51 5.33 -10.06 27.74
N VAL A 52 5.86 -9.12 26.96
CA VAL A 52 5.12 -7.99 26.41
C VAL A 52 4.42 -8.44 25.13
N ASP A 53 3.16 -8.05 24.97
CA ASP A 53 2.41 -8.34 23.75
C ASP A 53 3.16 -7.77 22.53
N PRO A 54 3.49 -8.59 21.51
CA PRO A 54 4.14 -8.13 20.30
C PRO A 54 3.35 -7.07 19.52
N GLU A 55 2.04 -6.97 19.71
CA GLU A 55 1.23 -5.90 19.13
C GLU A 55 1.38 -4.57 19.87
N GLU A 56 1.66 -4.62 21.20
CA GLU A 56 1.95 -3.43 22.00
C GLU A 56 3.37 -2.91 21.72
N LYS A 57 4.36 -3.82 21.77
CA LYS A 57 5.78 -3.51 21.58
C LYS A 57 6.46 -4.58 20.73
N PRO A 58 6.39 -4.46 19.39
CA PRO A 58 7.02 -5.44 18.51
C PRO A 58 8.55 -5.39 18.57
N THR A 59 9.19 -6.56 18.52
CA THR A 59 10.63 -6.65 18.29
C THR A 59 10.94 -6.25 16.86
N PRO A 60 12.19 -5.84 16.53
CA PRO A 60 12.54 -5.39 15.18
C PRO A 60 12.25 -6.41 14.08
N GLY A 61 12.46 -7.70 14.38
CA GLY A 61 12.18 -8.76 13.41
C GLY A 61 10.70 -8.96 13.14
N VAL A 62 9.88 -8.89 14.19
CA VAL A 62 8.41 -8.96 14.08
C VAL A 62 7.86 -7.73 13.39
N ASP A 63 8.30 -6.52 13.80
CA ASP A 63 7.88 -5.26 13.18
C ASP A 63 8.24 -5.22 11.69
N GLY A 64 9.48 -5.59 11.34
CA GLY A 64 9.91 -5.64 9.95
C GLY A 64 9.06 -6.58 9.10
N ALA A 65 8.79 -7.78 9.61
CA ALA A 65 8.00 -8.77 8.88
C ALA A 65 6.55 -8.31 8.63
N VAL A 66 5.88 -7.76 9.63
CA VAL A 66 4.48 -7.31 9.50
C VAL A 66 4.38 -6.00 8.71
N SER A 67 5.33 -5.08 8.90
CA SER A 67 5.38 -3.82 8.13
C SER A 67 5.65 -4.08 6.65
N ALA A 68 6.56 -5.01 6.31
CA ALA A 68 6.80 -5.41 4.93
C ALA A 68 5.58 -6.09 4.29
N GLY A 69 4.87 -6.94 5.05
CA GLY A 69 3.60 -7.54 4.61
C GLY A 69 2.51 -6.50 4.35
N SER A 70 2.43 -5.50 5.22
CA SER A 70 1.53 -4.34 5.02
C SER A 70 1.89 -3.56 3.76
N LEU A 71 3.17 -3.28 3.56
CA LEU A 71 3.66 -2.59 2.36
C LEU A 71 3.33 -3.36 1.08
N ALA A 72 3.59 -4.67 1.05
CA ALA A 72 3.27 -5.52 -0.10
C ALA A 72 1.77 -5.45 -0.44
N TYR A 73 0.91 -5.51 0.58
CA TYR A 73 -0.54 -5.38 0.41
C TYR A 73 -0.94 -4.03 -0.19
N TYR A 74 -0.45 -2.92 0.34
CA TYR A 74 -0.79 -1.59 -0.16
C TYR A 74 -0.16 -1.28 -1.53
N THR A 75 0.99 -1.86 -1.85
CA THR A 75 1.56 -1.82 -3.21
C THR A 75 0.67 -2.56 -4.20
N TRP A 76 0.14 -3.71 -3.82
CA TRP A 76 -0.80 -4.47 -4.64
C TRP A 76 -2.16 -3.77 -4.76
N LEU A 77 -2.63 -3.12 -3.69
CA LEU A 77 -3.91 -2.42 -3.62
C LEU A 77 -3.92 -1.09 -4.40
N ASP A 78 -2.77 -0.57 -4.83
CA ASP A 78 -2.69 0.72 -5.53
C ASP A 78 -3.37 0.65 -6.90
N HIS A 79 -4.63 1.06 -6.92
CA HIS A 79 -5.52 0.88 -8.05
C HIS A 79 -5.34 1.92 -9.13
N ASP A 80 -5.58 1.44 -10.35
CA ASP A 80 -5.74 2.30 -11.50
C ASP A 80 -7.22 2.61 -11.76
N GLN A 81 -7.44 3.77 -12.33
CA GLN A 81 -8.67 4.25 -12.91
C GLN A 81 -8.43 4.42 -14.41
N LEU A 82 -9.51 4.39 -15.21
CA LEU A 82 -9.40 4.56 -16.66
C LEU A 82 -8.63 5.84 -17.03
N MET A 83 -9.00 6.97 -16.44
CA MET A 83 -8.36 8.27 -16.72
C MET A 83 -6.88 8.31 -16.36
N LYS A 84 -6.46 7.60 -15.33
CA LYS A 84 -5.04 7.49 -14.93
C LYS A 84 -4.23 6.62 -15.89
N ARG A 85 -4.85 5.61 -16.49
CA ARG A 85 -4.17 4.65 -17.37
C ARG A 85 -4.13 5.12 -18.82
N LEU A 86 -5.26 5.54 -19.35
CA LEU A 86 -5.42 5.82 -20.77
C LEU A 86 -5.69 7.31 -21.09
N GLY A 87 -5.90 8.16 -20.08
CA GLY A 87 -6.43 9.50 -20.26
C GLY A 87 -7.89 9.49 -20.72
N ASP A 88 -8.35 10.59 -21.27
CA ASP A 88 -9.71 10.67 -21.81
C ASP A 88 -9.77 10.12 -23.24
N LEU A 89 -10.18 8.87 -23.38
CA LEU A 89 -10.30 8.18 -24.67
C LEU A 89 -11.35 8.82 -25.60
N ARG A 90 -12.20 9.70 -25.11
CA ARG A 90 -13.17 10.47 -25.92
C ARG A 90 -12.50 11.48 -26.83
N HIS A 91 -11.27 11.87 -26.53
CA HIS A 91 -10.43 12.74 -27.37
C HIS A 91 -9.51 11.97 -28.32
N ASN A 92 -9.62 10.64 -28.41
CA ASN A 92 -8.90 9.87 -29.38
C ASN A 92 -9.48 10.11 -30.78
N GLY A 93 -8.61 10.20 -31.76
CA GLY A 93 -8.97 10.13 -33.17
C GLY A 93 -9.62 8.78 -33.55
N VAL A 94 -9.96 8.64 -34.82
CA VAL A 94 -10.67 7.47 -35.38
C VAL A 94 -9.78 6.23 -35.52
N ASP A 95 -8.55 6.26 -35.00
CA ASP A 95 -7.56 5.21 -35.23
C ASP A 95 -7.83 3.97 -34.36
N GLU A 96 -7.69 2.80 -34.98
CA GLU A 96 -8.08 1.52 -34.41
C GLU A 96 -7.11 0.97 -33.38
N LYS A 97 -5.85 1.44 -33.38
CA LYS A 97 -4.77 0.91 -32.54
C LYS A 97 -4.07 2.01 -31.77
N GLY A 98 -3.62 1.70 -30.58
CA GLY A 98 -2.88 2.63 -29.75
C GLY A 98 -1.77 2.00 -28.94
N VAL A 99 -0.67 2.73 -28.82
CA VAL A 99 0.40 2.45 -27.85
C VAL A 99 0.42 3.59 -26.86
N TRP A 100 0.60 3.25 -25.59
CA TRP A 100 0.65 4.25 -24.53
C TRP A 100 1.75 3.95 -23.52
N LEU A 101 2.27 5.01 -22.94
CA LEU A 101 3.27 4.97 -21.88
C LEU A 101 2.78 5.82 -20.71
N ARG A 102 3.03 5.34 -19.49
CA ARG A 102 2.73 6.07 -18.28
C ARG A 102 3.88 6.00 -17.28
N VAL A 103 4.16 7.13 -16.63
CA VAL A 103 5.06 7.20 -15.47
C VAL A 103 4.29 7.81 -14.31
N LYS A 104 4.38 7.18 -13.15
CA LYS A 104 3.74 7.62 -11.91
C LYS A 104 4.77 7.65 -10.79
N GLY A 105 4.77 8.71 -10.01
CA GLY A 105 5.49 8.80 -8.75
C GLY A 105 4.50 8.94 -7.60
N ALA A 106 4.77 8.27 -6.49
CA ALA A 106 3.93 8.41 -5.31
C ALA A 106 4.70 8.22 -4.01
N LYS A 107 4.14 8.75 -2.94
CA LYS A 107 4.53 8.45 -1.56
C LYS A 107 3.30 8.00 -0.80
N ILE A 108 3.32 6.73 -0.41
CA ILE A 108 2.25 6.08 0.36
C ILE A 108 2.78 5.66 1.73
N GLY A 109 1.87 5.42 2.66
CA GLY A 109 2.23 4.93 3.98
C GLY A 109 1.04 4.52 4.83
N ARG A 110 1.37 3.98 5.98
CA ARG A 110 0.46 3.67 7.08
C ARG A 110 1.12 4.03 8.40
N SER A 111 0.37 4.65 9.31
CA SER A 111 0.87 5.07 10.63
C SER A 111 0.67 3.97 11.69
N GLY A 112 1.30 4.15 12.86
CA GLY A 112 1.17 3.25 14.02
C GLY A 112 2.17 2.10 14.01
N ASN A 113 1.93 1.12 14.88
CA ASN A 113 2.72 -0.11 14.93
C ASN A 113 2.58 -0.84 13.60
N PHE A 114 3.67 -1.46 13.13
CA PHE A 114 3.75 -2.08 11.82
C PHE A 114 3.49 -1.11 10.66
N GLY A 115 3.81 0.18 10.87
CA GLY A 115 3.69 1.23 9.89
C GLY A 115 4.85 1.25 8.90
N PHE A 116 4.60 1.87 7.75
CA PHE A 116 5.62 2.07 6.73
C PHE A 116 5.39 3.39 6.01
N LYS A 117 6.43 3.86 5.32
CA LYS A 117 6.35 4.85 4.24
C LYS A 117 7.08 4.29 3.05
N ASN A 118 6.52 4.42 1.86
CA ASN A 118 7.13 3.98 0.61
C ASN A 118 7.06 5.09 -0.42
N LYS A 119 8.21 5.46 -0.97
CA LYS A 119 8.30 6.38 -2.11
C LYS A 119 8.71 5.56 -3.32
N TYR A 120 7.88 5.55 -4.36
CA TYR A 120 8.11 4.72 -5.53
C TYR A 120 7.88 5.46 -6.84
N THR A 121 8.51 4.94 -7.89
CA THR A 121 8.23 5.30 -9.27
C THR A 121 7.74 4.06 -10.03
N HIS A 122 6.67 4.23 -10.79
CA HIS A 122 6.02 3.20 -11.57
C HIS A 122 6.06 3.57 -13.04
N TYR A 123 6.43 2.63 -13.89
CA TYR A 123 6.47 2.71 -15.34
C TYR A 123 5.52 1.69 -15.93
N GLU A 124 4.74 2.08 -16.90
CA GLU A 124 3.81 1.17 -17.57
C GLU A 124 3.76 1.46 -19.07
N LEU A 125 3.81 0.40 -19.85
CA LEU A 125 3.68 0.41 -21.30
C LEU A 125 2.51 -0.47 -21.71
N GLY A 126 1.64 0.03 -22.56
CA GLY A 126 0.48 -0.70 -23.04
C GLY A 126 0.20 -0.55 -24.50
N TYR A 127 -0.57 -1.49 -25.00
CA TYR A 127 -1.12 -1.54 -26.35
C TYR A 127 -2.59 -1.91 -26.29
N ASP A 128 -3.40 -1.27 -27.10
CA ASP A 128 -4.79 -1.63 -27.29
C ASP A 128 -5.24 -1.42 -28.73
N GLU A 129 -6.34 -2.07 -29.07
CA GLU A 129 -6.98 -1.92 -30.36
C GLU A 129 -8.52 -1.94 -30.23
N VAL A 130 -9.19 -1.41 -31.23
CA VAL A 130 -10.63 -1.48 -31.34
C VAL A 130 -11.04 -2.91 -31.67
N MET A 131 -11.64 -3.60 -30.72
CA MET A 131 -12.19 -4.95 -30.90
C MET A 131 -13.54 -4.93 -31.59
N LYS A 132 -14.32 -3.88 -31.37
CA LYS A 132 -15.67 -3.75 -31.89
C LYS A 132 -16.12 -2.30 -31.89
N GLU A 133 -16.67 -1.90 -33.01
CA GLU A 133 -17.34 -0.62 -33.17
C GLU A 133 -18.82 -0.84 -33.49
N LYS A 134 -19.69 -0.11 -32.83
CA LYS A 134 -21.14 -0.05 -33.05
C LYS A 134 -21.62 1.38 -33.00
N GLN A 135 -22.83 1.63 -33.50
CA GLN A 135 -23.45 2.95 -33.44
C GLN A 135 -23.48 3.58 -32.06
N ASN A 136 -23.56 2.77 -30.98
CA ASN A 136 -23.76 3.24 -29.62
C ASN A 136 -22.49 3.22 -28.76
N TYR A 137 -21.46 2.48 -29.16
CA TYR A 137 -20.21 2.35 -28.41
C TYR A 137 -19.04 1.85 -29.24
N THR A 138 -17.83 2.17 -28.77
CA THR A 138 -16.57 1.58 -29.24
C THR A 138 -15.97 0.77 -28.10
N ARG A 139 -15.53 -0.47 -28.39
CA ARG A 139 -14.90 -1.35 -27.42
C ARG A 139 -13.45 -1.56 -27.78
N TYR A 140 -12.57 -1.23 -26.85
CA TYR A 140 -11.12 -1.44 -26.91
C TYR A 140 -10.75 -2.67 -26.10
N GLY A 141 -9.78 -3.44 -26.59
CA GLY A 141 -9.11 -4.49 -25.83
C GLY A 141 -7.63 -4.25 -25.82
N GLY A 142 -7.00 -4.46 -24.67
CA GLY A 142 -5.59 -4.14 -24.55
C GLY A 142 -4.85 -4.95 -23.51
N VAL A 143 -3.53 -4.82 -23.56
CA VAL A 143 -2.59 -5.41 -22.62
C VAL A 143 -1.59 -4.36 -22.18
N SER A 144 -1.10 -4.47 -20.96
CA SER A 144 0.03 -3.65 -20.49
C SER A 144 0.95 -4.44 -19.56
N ILE A 145 2.18 -3.98 -19.48
CA ILE A 145 3.17 -4.44 -18.53
C ILE A 145 3.66 -3.26 -17.71
N SER A 146 3.93 -3.49 -16.44
CA SER A 146 4.43 -2.44 -15.56
C SER A 146 5.54 -2.93 -14.65
N TYR A 147 6.34 -1.96 -14.22
CA TYR A 147 7.39 -2.11 -13.22
C TYR A 147 7.35 -0.93 -12.26
N ALA A 148 7.46 -1.20 -10.96
CA ALA A 148 7.63 -0.15 -9.97
C ALA A 148 8.82 -0.45 -9.07
N ASP A 149 9.52 0.61 -8.69
CA ASP A 149 10.68 0.62 -7.83
C ASP A 149 10.46 1.61 -6.68
N GLY A 150 10.59 1.15 -5.44
CA GLY A 150 10.29 1.94 -4.27
C GLY A 150 11.24 1.73 -3.11
N ASP A 151 11.52 2.85 -2.42
CA ASP A 151 12.26 2.91 -1.18
C ASP A 151 11.32 2.98 0.01
N ALA A 152 11.40 1.98 0.88
CA ALA A 152 10.60 1.86 2.09
C ALA A 152 11.35 2.34 3.34
N SER A 153 10.62 2.99 4.23
CA SER A 153 11.06 3.34 5.58
C SER A 153 10.12 2.70 6.59
N TYR A 154 10.69 2.05 7.59
CA TYR A 154 10.00 1.42 8.71
C TYR A 154 10.35 2.11 10.03
N SER A 155 9.77 1.70 11.15
CA SER A 155 9.98 2.32 12.45
C SER A 155 11.45 2.39 12.89
N ARG A 156 12.21 1.32 12.66
CA ARG A 156 13.63 1.17 13.02
C ARG A 156 14.48 0.67 11.86
N GLY A 157 14.15 1.05 10.63
CA GLY A 157 14.88 0.57 9.48
C GLY A 157 14.32 1.03 8.15
N SER A 158 14.78 0.35 7.11
CA SER A 158 14.43 0.64 5.73
C SER A 158 14.30 -0.65 4.93
N GLY A 159 13.88 -0.54 3.69
CA GLY A 159 13.80 -1.64 2.76
C GLY A 159 13.49 -1.17 1.35
N ASP A 160 13.38 -2.13 0.45
CA ASP A 160 13.07 -1.89 -0.94
C ASP A 160 11.77 -2.62 -1.29
N ASN A 161 10.98 -2.06 -2.19
CA ASN A 161 9.75 -2.66 -2.68
C ASN A 161 9.70 -2.54 -4.20
N HIS A 162 9.75 -3.69 -4.87
CA HIS A 162 9.68 -3.76 -6.32
C HIS A 162 8.41 -4.50 -6.73
N SER A 163 7.77 -4.04 -7.79
CA SER A 163 6.61 -4.75 -8.32
C SER A 163 6.63 -4.83 -9.84
N ARG A 164 6.10 -5.92 -10.36
CA ARG A 164 5.90 -6.18 -11.78
C ARG A 164 4.47 -6.61 -11.98
N ALA A 165 3.81 -6.09 -13.01
CA ALA A 165 2.47 -6.52 -13.32
C ALA A 165 2.25 -6.69 -14.81
N MET A 166 1.29 -7.56 -15.14
CA MET A 166 0.71 -7.71 -16.46
C MET A 166 -0.79 -7.50 -16.34
N ASN A 167 -1.33 -6.64 -17.19
CA ASN A 167 -2.73 -6.28 -17.21
C ASN A 167 -3.37 -6.66 -18.55
N PHE A 168 -4.59 -7.18 -18.48
CA PHE A 168 -5.48 -7.38 -19.63
C PHE A 168 -6.72 -6.55 -19.37
N TYR A 169 -7.14 -5.75 -20.35
CA TYR A 169 -8.28 -4.88 -20.12
C TYR A 169 -9.21 -4.80 -21.32
N VAL A 170 -10.45 -4.53 -21.04
CA VAL A 170 -11.48 -4.22 -22.01
C VAL A 170 -12.16 -2.93 -21.57
N THR A 171 -12.15 -1.93 -22.45
CA THR A 171 -12.76 -0.62 -22.21
C THR A 171 -13.85 -0.37 -23.23
N GLU A 172 -15.06 -0.12 -22.79
CA GLU A 172 -16.19 0.26 -23.63
C GLU A 172 -16.49 1.74 -23.45
N MET A 173 -16.44 2.51 -24.55
CA MET A 173 -16.77 3.93 -24.57
C MET A 173 -18.08 4.15 -25.32
N GLY A 174 -19.09 4.61 -24.61
CA GLY A 174 -20.41 4.84 -25.18
C GLY A 174 -20.61 6.27 -25.69
N ASN A 175 -21.38 6.43 -26.78
CA ASN A 175 -21.64 7.72 -27.43
C ASN A 175 -22.39 8.73 -26.57
N LYS A 176 -23.01 8.28 -25.46
CA LYS A 176 -23.73 9.13 -24.50
C LYS A 176 -22.85 9.50 -23.28
N GLY A 177 -21.51 9.41 -23.42
CA GLY A 177 -20.53 9.79 -22.42
C GLY A 177 -20.29 8.75 -21.30
N HIS A 178 -20.96 7.60 -21.32
CA HIS A 178 -20.68 6.53 -20.38
C HIS A 178 -19.47 5.69 -20.82
N TYR A 179 -18.82 5.05 -19.88
CA TYR A 179 -17.81 4.05 -20.13
C TYR A 179 -17.90 2.89 -19.12
N LEU A 180 -17.38 1.74 -19.51
CA LEU A 180 -17.14 0.59 -18.68
C LEU A 180 -15.71 0.12 -18.93
N ASP A 181 -14.92 0.01 -17.86
CA ASP A 181 -13.53 -0.47 -17.93
C ASP A 181 -13.38 -1.68 -17.02
N VAL A 182 -12.93 -2.80 -17.60
CA VAL A 182 -12.68 -4.05 -16.86
C VAL A 182 -11.23 -4.41 -17.02
N VAL A 183 -10.52 -4.63 -15.91
CA VAL A 183 -9.09 -4.91 -15.86
C VAL A 183 -8.82 -6.17 -15.05
N LEU A 184 -8.17 -7.14 -15.65
CA LEU A 184 -7.58 -8.30 -14.99
C LEU A 184 -6.08 -8.04 -14.84
N ARG A 185 -5.57 -8.11 -13.60
CA ARG A 185 -4.16 -7.85 -13.29
C ARG A 185 -3.51 -9.03 -12.59
N PHE A 186 -2.33 -9.41 -13.05
CA PHE A 186 -1.41 -10.32 -12.40
C PHE A 186 -0.21 -9.53 -11.87
N HIS A 187 0.14 -9.73 -10.60
CA HIS A 187 1.14 -8.94 -9.90
C HIS A 187 2.17 -9.85 -9.23
N HIS A 188 3.44 -9.48 -9.31
CA HIS A 188 4.54 -10.05 -8.54
C HIS A 188 5.21 -8.92 -7.76
N ILE A 189 5.37 -9.10 -6.46
CA ILE A 189 5.87 -8.08 -5.54
C ILE A 189 7.00 -8.67 -4.71
N ASP A 190 8.15 -8.01 -4.75
CA ASP A 190 9.32 -8.30 -3.93
C ASP A 190 9.44 -7.19 -2.88
N THR A 191 9.40 -7.54 -1.59
CA THR A 191 9.53 -6.58 -0.50
C THR A 191 10.59 -7.06 0.48
N ASN A 192 11.52 -6.20 0.83
CA ASN A 192 12.51 -6.51 1.86
C ASN A 192 12.46 -5.52 3.02
N PHE A 193 13.08 -5.92 4.11
CA PHE A 193 13.32 -5.03 5.24
C PHE A 193 14.70 -5.25 5.85
N LYS A 194 15.24 -4.17 6.42
CA LYS A 194 16.48 -4.09 7.17
C LYS A 194 16.20 -3.29 8.44
N MET A 195 15.97 -3.99 9.56
CA MET A 195 15.71 -3.41 10.87
C MET A 195 16.94 -3.47 11.75
N PHE A 196 16.99 -2.67 12.80
CA PHE A 196 18.09 -2.69 13.79
C PHE A 196 17.54 -3.00 15.18
N ASP A 197 18.19 -3.92 15.87
CA ASP A 197 17.94 -4.21 17.28
C ASP A 197 18.54 -3.12 18.20
N GLU A 198 18.31 -3.24 19.51
CA GLU A 198 18.82 -2.28 20.50
C GLU A 198 20.36 -2.24 20.56
N ASN A 199 21.04 -3.28 20.09
CA ASN A 199 22.49 -3.36 20.01
C ASN A 199 23.05 -2.91 18.65
N GLY A 200 22.17 -2.41 17.74
CA GLY A 200 22.56 -2.01 16.41
C GLY A 200 22.81 -3.16 15.44
N LYS A 201 22.47 -4.40 15.79
CA LYS A 201 22.58 -5.56 14.90
C LYS A 201 21.46 -5.51 13.86
N LYS A 202 21.85 -5.73 12.60
CA LYS A 202 20.93 -5.69 11.46
C LYS A 202 20.14 -7.01 11.34
N ILE A 203 18.82 -6.89 11.29
CA ILE A 203 17.85 -7.97 11.03
C ILE A 203 17.26 -7.73 9.63
N ARG A 204 17.23 -8.78 8.80
CA ARG A 204 16.76 -8.73 7.41
C ARG A 204 15.70 -9.78 7.16
N GLY A 205 14.79 -9.48 6.25
CA GLY A 205 13.85 -10.42 5.69
C GLY A 205 13.50 -10.03 4.27
N ASP A 206 13.28 -11.02 3.43
CA ASP A 206 12.90 -10.88 2.03
C ASP A 206 11.61 -11.67 1.80
N MET A 207 10.64 -11.05 1.16
CA MET A 207 9.31 -11.58 0.97
C MET A 207 8.87 -11.42 -0.49
N HIS A 208 8.23 -12.46 -1.02
CA HIS A 208 7.74 -12.53 -2.39
C HIS A 208 6.25 -12.84 -2.41
N ASN A 209 5.46 -11.96 -2.99
CA ASN A 209 4.01 -12.14 -3.09
C ASN A 209 3.57 -12.13 -4.55
N VAL A 210 2.63 -13.02 -4.87
CA VAL A 210 1.95 -13.03 -6.16
C VAL A 210 0.49 -12.69 -5.95
N GLY A 211 -0.04 -11.77 -6.74
CA GLY A 211 -1.42 -11.31 -6.63
C GLY A 211 -2.17 -11.36 -7.94
N ILE A 212 -3.49 -11.51 -7.82
CA ILE A 212 -4.44 -11.38 -8.92
C ILE A 212 -5.58 -10.47 -8.49
N SER A 213 -6.02 -9.59 -9.38
CA SER A 213 -7.19 -8.76 -9.15
C SER A 213 -8.02 -8.56 -10.41
N LEU A 214 -9.32 -8.40 -10.22
CA LEU A 214 -10.28 -8.03 -11.25
C LEU A 214 -10.97 -6.74 -10.80
N SER A 215 -10.86 -5.70 -11.63
CA SER A 215 -11.48 -4.41 -11.42
C SER A 215 -12.57 -4.15 -12.47
N SER A 216 -13.66 -3.54 -12.06
CA SER A 216 -14.69 -3.01 -12.95
C SER A 216 -15.00 -1.58 -12.55
N GLU A 217 -14.85 -0.64 -13.47
CA GLU A 217 -15.11 0.77 -13.31
C GLU A 217 -16.18 1.21 -14.30
N TYR A 218 -17.17 1.93 -13.81
CA TYR A 218 -18.19 2.58 -14.63
C TYR A 218 -18.24 4.08 -14.33
N GLY A 219 -18.34 4.88 -15.36
CA GLY A 219 -18.56 6.32 -15.23
C GLY A 219 -19.40 6.89 -16.35
N ARG A 220 -19.88 8.11 -16.15
CA ARG A 220 -20.65 8.80 -17.17
C ARG A 220 -20.43 10.31 -17.13
N LYS A 221 -19.80 10.84 -18.17
CA LYS A 221 -19.66 12.29 -18.39
C LYS A 221 -20.98 12.90 -18.76
N LYS A 222 -21.39 13.94 -18.02
CA LYS A 222 -22.59 14.72 -18.26
C LYS A 222 -22.22 16.19 -18.33
N MET A 223 -22.56 16.84 -19.46
CA MET A 223 -22.39 18.28 -19.58
C MET A 223 -23.38 18.99 -18.66
N ILE A 224 -22.90 20.00 -17.95
CA ILE A 224 -23.68 20.85 -17.04
C ILE A 224 -24.21 22.06 -17.80
N ASP A 225 -23.41 22.61 -18.73
CA ASP A 225 -23.75 23.78 -19.51
C ASP A 225 -23.10 23.73 -20.92
N ASP A 226 -23.41 24.73 -21.75
CA ASP A 226 -22.86 24.89 -23.10
C ASP A 226 -21.44 25.53 -23.10
N LYS A 227 -20.89 25.85 -21.91
CA LYS A 227 -19.56 26.44 -21.76
C LYS A 227 -18.46 25.40 -21.48
N GLY A 228 -18.81 24.14 -21.62
CA GLY A 228 -17.87 23.03 -21.48
C GLY A 228 -17.76 22.47 -20.05
N TRP A 229 -18.53 22.94 -19.08
CA TRP A 229 -18.52 22.33 -17.74
C TRP A 229 -19.22 20.98 -17.75
N TYR A 230 -18.61 20.00 -17.06
CA TYR A 230 -19.17 18.67 -16.91
C TYR A 230 -18.97 18.10 -15.51
N ILE A 231 -19.81 17.15 -15.17
CA ILE A 231 -19.63 16.25 -14.04
C ILE A 231 -19.57 14.80 -14.55
N GLU A 232 -18.69 14.00 -13.99
CA GLU A 232 -18.54 12.58 -14.32
C GLU A 232 -18.55 11.75 -13.04
N PRO A 233 -19.75 11.32 -12.57
CA PRO A 233 -19.85 10.35 -11.49
C PRO A 233 -19.25 9.01 -11.92
N GLN A 234 -18.59 8.34 -10.96
CA GLN A 234 -17.85 7.11 -11.18
C GLN A 234 -18.08 6.14 -10.02
N GLY A 235 -18.06 4.85 -10.34
CA GLY A 235 -18.04 3.76 -9.37
C GLY A 235 -17.09 2.67 -9.84
N GLN A 236 -16.36 2.07 -8.90
CA GLN A 236 -15.41 1.00 -9.19
C GLN A 236 -15.46 -0.04 -8.07
N LEU A 237 -15.39 -1.29 -8.45
CA LEU A 237 -15.18 -2.42 -7.54
C LEU A 237 -13.97 -3.21 -8.02
N THR A 238 -13.03 -3.44 -7.12
CA THR A 238 -11.88 -4.31 -7.37
C THR A 238 -11.90 -5.42 -6.35
N ILE A 239 -11.91 -6.66 -6.82
CA ILE A 239 -11.77 -7.85 -5.98
C ILE A 239 -10.48 -8.56 -6.32
N GLY A 240 -9.87 -9.20 -5.32
CA GLY A 240 -8.64 -9.93 -5.60
C GLY A 240 -8.07 -10.68 -4.42
N TYR A 241 -6.93 -11.27 -4.68
CA TYR A 241 -6.19 -12.09 -3.74
C TYR A 241 -4.69 -11.85 -3.90
N LEU A 242 -4.04 -11.52 -2.79
CA LEU A 242 -2.59 -11.49 -2.66
C LEU A 242 -2.14 -12.74 -1.94
N GLY A 243 -1.33 -13.58 -2.57
CA GLY A 243 -0.76 -14.79 -1.98
C GLY A 243 0.15 -14.45 -0.81
N GLY A 244 0.21 -15.35 0.17
CA GLY A 244 1.15 -15.27 1.27
C GLY A 244 2.55 -15.69 0.88
N ASP A 245 3.48 -15.61 1.85
CA ASP A 245 4.85 -16.10 1.69
C ASP A 245 5.36 -16.74 2.99
N ASN A 246 6.35 -17.64 2.85
CA ASN A 246 7.04 -18.29 3.96
C ASN A 246 8.54 -18.07 3.81
N TYR A 247 9.14 -17.41 4.79
CA TYR A 247 10.56 -17.10 4.78
C TYR A 247 11.14 -17.11 6.20
N THR A 248 12.46 -17.01 6.31
CA THR A 248 13.15 -16.90 7.59
C THR A 248 13.98 -15.63 7.63
N THR A 249 13.82 -14.86 8.68
CA THR A 249 14.62 -13.64 8.91
C THR A 249 16.05 -13.98 9.29
N SER A 250 16.96 -13.03 9.13
CA SER A 250 18.39 -13.24 9.45
C SER A 250 18.68 -13.50 10.94
N ASN A 251 17.75 -13.20 11.84
CA ASN A 251 17.84 -13.51 13.28
C ASN A 251 17.06 -14.79 13.67
N GLY A 252 16.63 -15.59 12.68
CA GLY A 252 16.06 -16.92 12.91
C GLY A 252 14.56 -16.96 13.17
N ILE A 253 13.80 -15.91 12.83
CA ILE A 253 12.34 -15.96 12.87
C ILE A 253 11.82 -16.63 11.59
N ALA A 254 11.20 -17.79 11.71
CA ALA A 254 10.43 -18.42 10.64
C ALA A 254 9.06 -17.72 10.55
N VAL A 255 8.80 -17.04 9.45
CA VAL A 255 7.57 -16.30 9.18
C VAL A 255 6.71 -17.09 8.21
N ARG A 256 5.43 -17.24 8.52
CA ARG A 256 4.39 -17.77 7.63
C ARG A 256 3.29 -16.74 7.49
N GLN A 257 3.33 -15.99 6.42
CA GLN A 257 2.29 -15.02 6.09
C GLN A 257 1.18 -15.71 5.28
N GLY A 258 -0.05 -15.58 5.73
CA GLY A 258 -1.23 -16.01 4.99
C GLY A 258 -1.55 -15.09 3.81
N GLY A 259 -2.32 -15.61 2.85
CA GLY A 259 -2.82 -14.80 1.76
C GLY A 259 -3.93 -13.84 2.21
N ILE A 260 -4.05 -12.71 1.50
CA ILE A 260 -4.99 -11.62 1.83
C ILE A 260 -6.04 -11.51 0.72
N ARG A 261 -7.31 -11.53 1.11
CA ARG A 261 -8.42 -11.23 0.20
C ARG A 261 -8.80 -9.78 0.33
N SER A 262 -9.09 -9.15 -0.80
CA SER A 262 -9.50 -7.75 -0.89
C SER A 262 -10.78 -7.60 -1.69
N ALA A 263 -11.59 -6.64 -1.28
CA ALA A 263 -12.71 -6.13 -2.03
C ALA A 263 -12.77 -4.61 -1.82
N LEU A 264 -12.16 -3.86 -2.73
CA LEU A 264 -12.11 -2.41 -2.65
C LEU A 264 -13.19 -1.78 -3.50
N GLY A 265 -14.07 -1.02 -2.85
CA GLY A 265 -15.06 -0.16 -3.49
C GLY A 265 -14.59 1.28 -3.58
N ARG A 266 -14.87 1.93 -4.70
CA ARG A 266 -14.66 3.37 -4.90
C ARG A 266 -15.91 3.97 -5.52
N ILE A 267 -16.35 5.08 -4.95
CA ILE A 267 -17.32 5.98 -5.56
C ILE A 267 -16.74 7.38 -5.60
N GLY A 268 -17.02 8.12 -6.65
CA GLY A 268 -16.47 9.46 -6.77
C GLY A 268 -17.01 10.19 -7.99
N PHE A 269 -16.40 11.33 -8.28
CA PHE A 269 -16.70 12.12 -9.45
C PHE A 269 -15.51 12.95 -9.91
N ASN A 270 -15.51 13.28 -11.19
CA ASN A 270 -14.71 14.35 -11.77
C ASN A 270 -15.65 15.54 -12.03
N LEU A 271 -15.26 16.74 -11.60
CA LEU A 271 -15.85 18.01 -11.99
C LEU A 271 -14.85 18.72 -12.90
N GLY A 272 -15.17 18.85 -14.16
CA GLY A 272 -14.23 19.34 -15.14
C GLY A 272 -14.78 20.34 -16.11
N LYS A 273 -13.89 20.84 -16.94
CA LYS A 273 -14.19 21.75 -18.01
C LYS A 273 -13.43 21.37 -19.27
N ASP A 274 -14.14 21.18 -20.36
CA ASP A 274 -13.58 21.15 -21.69
C ASP A 274 -13.25 22.61 -22.08
N ILE A 275 -11.96 22.95 -22.08
CA ILE A 275 -11.48 24.32 -22.41
C ILE A 275 -11.67 24.56 -23.89
N ASP A 276 -11.39 23.56 -24.69
CA ASP A 276 -11.59 23.47 -26.12
C ASP A 276 -11.80 21.99 -26.52
N GLU A 277 -11.85 21.69 -27.83
CA GLU A 277 -12.02 20.33 -28.34
C GLU A 277 -10.85 19.39 -28.04
N LYS A 278 -9.71 19.92 -27.59
CA LYS A 278 -8.44 19.20 -27.37
C LYS A 278 -7.98 19.16 -25.94
N THR A 279 -8.54 20.03 -25.08
CA THR A 279 -8.03 20.24 -23.73
C THR A 279 -9.15 20.15 -22.72
N ASN A 280 -9.01 19.26 -21.76
CA ASN A 280 -9.84 19.26 -20.57
C ASN A 280 -9.03 19.35 -19.28
N ILE A 281 -9.62 19.94 -18.26
CA ILE A 281 -9.11 19.98 -16.90
C ILE A 281 -10.21 19.51 -15.95
N TYR A 282 -9.83 18.83 -14.87
CA TYR A 282 -10.81 18.35 -13.91
C TYR A 282 -10.26 18.32 -12.49
N LEU A 283 -11.16 18.52 -11.54
CA LEU A 283 -10.98 18.18 -10.14
C LEU A 283 -11.63 16.82 -9.91
N LYS A 284 -11.06 16.01 -9.04
CA LYS A 284 -11.62 14.71 -8.66
C LYS A 284 -11.74 14.56 -7.16
N ALA A 285 -12.76 13.84 -6.75
CA ALA A 285 -12.97 13.45 -5.37
C ALA A 285 -13.53 12.02 -5.33
N ASN A 286 -12.95 11.18 -4.52
CA ASN A 286 -13.30 9.78 -4.39
C ASN A 286 -13.38 9.38 -2.93
N LEU A 287 -14.36 8.57 -2.58
CA LEU A 287 -14.43 7.83 -1.33
C LEU A 287 -14.10 6.36 -1.64
N LEU A 288 -13.16 5.80 -0.90
CA LEU A 288 -12.73 4.41 -1.01
C LEU A 288 -13.00 3.67 0.28
N HIS A 289 -13.40 2.41 0.15
CA HIS A 289 -13.57 1.52 1.28
C HIS A 289 -13.07 0.11 0.96
N GLU A 290 -12.15 -0.39 1.80
CA GLU A 290 -11.69 -1.77 1.76
C GLU A 290 -12.56 -2.64 2.68
N PHE A 291 -13.32 -3.55 2.09
CA PHE A 291 -14.22 -4.48 2.79
C PHE A 291 -13.52 -5.74 3.30
N GLY A 292 -12.36 -6.08 2.71
CA GLY A 292 -11.53 -7.23 3.04
C GLY A 292 -10.30 -6.86 3.88
N GLY A 293 -9.12 -7.34 3.48
CA GLY A 293 -7.83 -6.95 4.06
C GLY A 293 -7.49 -7.64 5.37
N GLY A 294 -7.96 -8.86 5.60
CA GLY A 294 -7.51 -9.67 6.74
C GLY A 294 -6.08 -10.16 6.54
N TYR A 295 -5.17 -9.74 7.42
CA TYR A 295 -3.76 -10.14 7.44
C TYR A 295 -3.51 -11.07 8.62
N HIS A 296 -2.83 -12.19 8.37
CA HIS A 296 -2.47 -13.18 9.37
C HIS A 296 -1.03 -13.61 9.15
N ALA A 297 -0.22 -13.58 10.22
CA ALA A 297 1.14 -14.09 10.20
C ALA A 297 1.40 -14.94 11.43
N ALA A 298 1.93 -16.15 11.25
CA ALA A 298 2.45 -17.00 12.30
C ALA A 298 3.98 -16.95 12.27
N MET A 299 4.59 -16.76 13.42
CA MET A 299 6.04 -16.66 13.55
C MET A 299 6.54 -17.60 14.63
N ALA A 300 7.71 -18.20 14.41
CA ALA A 300 8.40 -19.05 15.35
C ALA A 300 9.89 -18.75 15.36
N ASP A 301 10.53 -18.84 16.52
CA ASP A 301 11.97 -18.69 16.65
C ASP A 301 12.66 -20.05 16.90
N ASN A 302 13.98 -20.03 16.92
CA ASN A 302 14.80 -21.23 17.15
C ASN A 302 14.69 -21.79 18.58
N SER A 303 14.12 -21.02 19.55
CA SER A 303 13.86 -21.49 20.90
C SER A 303 12.57 -22.30 21.04
N GLY A 304 11.77 -22.34 19.97
CA GLY A 304 10.45 -22.97 19.94
C GLY A 304 9.31 -22.04 20.36
N SER A 305 9.59 -20.78 20.65
CA SER A 305 8.58 -19.76 20.91
C SER A 305 7.78 -19.47 19.65
N ARG A 306 6.50 -19.16 19.83
CA ARG A 306 5.58 -18.90 18.71
C ARG A 306 4.67 -17.73 19.03
N ILE A 307 4.39 -16.93 18.00
CA ILE A 307 3.40 -15.85 18.06
C ILE A 307 2.50 -15.89 16.82
N LYS A 308 1.34 -15.28 16.92
CA LYS A 308 0.44 -14.99 15.81
C LYS A 308 0.13 -13.51 15.84
N ILE A 309 0.15 -12.89 14.68
CA ILE A 309 -0.24 -11.50 14.48
C ILE A 309 -1.41 -11.48 13.51
N ASP A 310 -2.53 -10.95 13.96
CA ASP A 310 -3.76 -10.80 13.20
C ASP A 310 -4.08 -9.32 13.04
N ARG A 311 -4.15 -8.83 11.81
CA ARG A 311 -4.40 -7.42 11.51
C ARG A 311 -5.55 -7.28 10.50
N SER A 312 -6.18 -6.14 10.53
CA SER A 312 -7.17 -5.77 9.53
C SER A 312 -6.72 -4.53 8.77
N PHE A 313 -6.78 -4.60 7.45
CA PHE A 313 -6.58 -3.46 6.56
C PHE A 313 -7.91 -2.86 6.08
N LYS A 314 -9.05 -3.27 6.68
CA LYS A 314 -10.33 -2.59 6.46
C LYS A 314 -10.18 -1.13 6.81
N ASP A 315 -10.52 -0.26 5.87
CA ASP A 315 -10.31 1.17 6.01
C ASP A 315 -11.23 1.95 5.09
N THR A 316 -11.47 3.21 5.43
CA THR A 316 -12.21 4.16 4.61
C THR A 316 -11.41 5.44 4.49
N TRP A 317 -11.13 5.89 3.27
CA TRP A 317 -10.39 7.12 3.05
C TRP A 317 -10.92 7.90 1.84
N PHE A 318 -10.54 9.16 1.76
CA PHE A 318 -10.80 10.02 0.62
C PHE A 318 -9.54 10.17 -0.23
N GLU A 319 -9.73 10.22 -1.55
CA GLU A 319 -8.73 10.68 -2.49
C GLU A 319 -9.27 11.87 -3.27
N TYR A 320 -8.44 12.89 -3.40
CA TYR A 320 -8.79 14.11 -4.13
C TYR A 320 -7.60 14.59 -4.95
N GLY A 321 -7.89 15.28 -6.03
CA GLY A 321 -6.82 15.70 -6.93
C GLY A 321 -7.30 16.57 -8.07
N ILE A 322 -6.36 16.81 -8.98
CA ILE A 322 -6.55 17.59 -10.19
C ILE A 322 -5.90 16.84 -11.35
N GLY A 323 -6.51 16.91 -12.52
CA GLY A 323 -5.94 16.34 -13.73
C GLY A 323 -6.24 17.17 -14.95
N ALA A 324 -5.52 16.85 -16.02
CA ALA A 324 -5.73 17.42 -17.34
C ALA A 324 -5.42 16.39 -18.43
N ALA A 325 -6.11 16.49 -19.54
CA ALA A 325 -5.79 15.75 -20.77
C ALA A 325 -5.73 16.74 -21.93
N ILE A 326 -4.72 16.58 -22.77
CA ILE A 326 -4.40 17.48 -23.88
C ILE A 326 -4.12 16.67 -25.12
N GLN A 327 -4.89 16.85 -26.17
CA GLN A 327 -4.60 16.31 -27.48
C GLN A 327 -3.53 17.17 -28.15
N THR A 328 -2.31 16.64 -28.28
CA THR A 328 -1.15 17.36 -28.84
C THR A 328 -1.03 17.25 -30.34
N GLY A 329 -1.77 16.36 -30.95
CA GLY A 329 -1.81 16.14 -32.42
C GLY A 329 -3.08 15.37 -32.78
N THR A 330 -3.23 15.03 -34.06
CA THR A 330 -4.38 14.27 -34.57
C THR A 330 -4.49 12.90 -33.85
N ASN A 331 -3.33 12.27 -33.64
CA ASN A 331 -3.21 10.89 -33.15
C ASN A 331 -2.52 10.79 -31.80
N ASN A 332 -2.30 11.89 -31.08
CA ASN A 332 -1.53 11.91 -29.85
C ASN A 332 -2.23 12.70 -28.77
N HIS A 333 -2.28 12.15 -27.58
CA HIS A 333 -2.68 12.91 -26.39
C HIS A 333 -1.78 12.63 -25.19
N VAL A 334 -1.67 13.64 -24.34
CA VAL A 334 -0.93 13.58 -23.07
C VAL A 334 -1.91 13.85 -21.95
N TYR A 335 -1.76 13.16 -20.85
CA TYR A 335 -2.56 13.37 -19.67
C TYR A 335 -1.68 13.43 -18.42
N LEU A 336 -2.12 14.20 -17.46
CA LEU A 336 -1.45 14.38 -16.19
C LEU A 336 -2.48 14.43 -15.07
N ASP A 337 -2.04 14.01 -13.90
CA ASP A 337 -2.88 13.84 -12.74
C ASP A 337 -2.06 14.02 -11.46
N PHE A 338 -2.60 14.71 -10.48
CA PHE A 338 -2.03 14.84 -9.16
C PHE A 338 -3.08 14.51 -8.10
N GLU A 339 -2.70 13.70 -7.10
CA GLU A 339 -3.62 13.18 -6.09
C GLU A 339 -3.01 13.17 -4.70
N ARG A 340 -3.89 13.27 -3.69
CA ARG A 340 -3.59 13.04 -2.28
C ARG A 340 -4.74 12.25 -1.63
N SER A 341 -4.49 11.68 -0.45
CA SER A 341 -5.54 11.09 0.38
C SER A 341 -5.73 11.85 1.69
N ALA A 342 -6.91 11.66 2.29
CA ALA A 342 -7.25 12.14 3.62
C ALA A 342 -8.18 11.12 4.31
N GLY A 343 -8.13 11.10 5.65
CA GLY A 343 -8.85 10.10 6.45
C GLY A 343 -8.18 8.72 6.39
N GLY A 344 -8.70 7.77 7.16
CA GLY A 344 -8.21 6.41 7.22
C GLY A 344 -6.78 6.24 7.75
N ASP A 345 -6.36 4.99 7.84
CA ASP A 345 -4.98 4.59 8.18
C ASP A 345 -4.05 4.67 6.97
N PHE A 346 -4.59 4.39 5.78
CA PHE A 346 -3.87 4.52 4.53
C PHE A 346 -3.63 5.99 4.19
N LYS A 347 -2.38 6.31 3.85
CA LYS A 347 -1.95 7.65 3.47
C LYS A 347 -1.31 7.64 2.10
N LYS A 348 -1.82 8.48 1.21
CA LYS A 348 -1.18 8.89 -0.04
C LYS A 348 -0.76 10.35 0.16
N ASP A 349 0.48 10.57 0.63
CA ASP A 349 0.99 11.92 0.88
C ASP A 349 0.93 12.77 -0.39
N TRP A 350 1.29 12.17 -1.49
CA TRP A 350 1.17 12.70 -2.85
C TRP A 350 1.31 11.57 -3.88
N SER A 351 0.72 11.79 -5.03
CA SER A 351 0.92 10.99 -6.23
C SER A 351 0.81 11.90 -7.45
N TRP A 352 1.71 11.75 -8.39
CA TRP A 352 1.61 12.35 -9.71
C TRP A 352 1.64 11.25 -10.78
N ASN A 353 0.96 11.47 -11.87
CA ASN A 353 0.87 10.55 -12.99
C ASN A 353 0.94 11.35 -14.29
N VAL A 354 1.80 10.93 -15.20
CA VAL A 354 1.92 11.51 -16.54
C VAL A 354 1.89 10.36 -17.54
N GLY A 355 1.06 10.48 -18.53
CA GLY A 355 1.00 9.49 -19.61
C GLY A 355 0.84 10.14 -20.97
N ALA A 356 1.17 9.37 -21.98
CA ALA A 356 0.98 9.73 -23.37
C ALA A 356 0.49 8.52 -24.16
N ARG A 357 -0.37 8.78 -25.13
CA ARG A 357 -0.94 7.78 -26.01
C ARG A 357 -0.79 8.21 -27.45
N TRP A 358 -0.44 7.29 -28.30
CA TRP A 358 -0.32 7.44 -29.77
C TRP A 358 -1.23 6.42 -30.44
N THR A 359 -2.04 6.87 -31.38
CA THR A 359 -2.92 6.01 -32.20
C THR A 359 -2.45 5.97 -33.65
N PHE A 360 -2.69 4.84 -34.34
CA PHE A 360 -2.29 4.59 -35.73
C PHE A 360 -3.13 3.51 -36.40
#